data_a01f075f24880f4cd96dbce097e931c3
#
_entry.id   a01f075f24880f4cd96dbce097e931c3
#
_cell.length_a   1.000
_cell.length_b   1.000
_cell.length_c   1.000
_cell.angle_alpha   90.00
_cell.angle_beta   90.00
_cell.angle_gamma   90.00
#
_symmetry.space_group_name_H-M   'P 1'
#
loop_
_entity.id
_entity.type
_entity.pdbx_description
1 polymer ?
#
loop_
_entity_poly.entity_id
_entity_poly.type
_entity_poly.pdbx_seq_one_letter_code
_entity_poly.pdbx_strand_id
1 'polypeptide(L)'
;MNRNVWLLSLCQALLMTGNILLISVIALIGKTLAPSPSFITLPVALQFLGLMAATIPASLIMGKLGRRLGFSLGNLIGIVGASLATYALSQQTFYLFCFSTFLLGVGIGFGTLYRFAAIEVCEESARHRAISISMAGGVLAAILGPNLAVYSQQWSDDGLYTSAFSALIILYITALVLLQTIRFPPAHTQLSHVKADTISDIIRRPNFMIAVLAAMVAYAVMNILMTATPLAMIGCGFDFDKAAGVIEWHVLGMFAPAFITGRLIEQFGAKKMILAGGVLFIVCIGINIHGVSIWHFSLALVLLGIGWNFMFIAATGLFSQSYEAKNRSKAQAFNEFFVFSCVTITALL
;
A
#
# COMPACT_ATOMS: atom_id res chain seq x y z
N MET A 1 -22.11 6.74 -13.30
CA MET A 1 -20.70 6.94 -12.87
C MET A 1 -19.99 7.84 -13.86
N ASN A 2 -19.31 8.86 -13.36
CA ASN A 2 -18.59 9.83 -14.18
C ASN A 2 -17.29 9.20 -14.74
N ARG A 3 -16.91 9.55 -15.97
CA ARG A 3 -15.65 9.15 -16.63
C ARG A 3 -14.41 9.39 -15.74
N ASN A 4 -14.38 10.51 -15.01
CA ASN A 4 -13.26 10.86 -14.14
C ASN A 4 -13.05 9.84 -13.00
N VAL A 5 -14.12 9.26 -12.45
CA VAL A 5 -14.01 8.21 -11.41
C VAL A 5 -13.35 6.96 -11.96
N TRP A 6 -13.73 6.52 -13.17
CA TRP A 6 -13.13 5.35 -13.82
C TRP A 6 -11.64 5.58 -14.14
N LEU A 7 -11.27 6.78 -14.60
CA LEU A 7 -9.87 7.14 -14.88
C LEU A 7 -9.03 7.18 -13.60
N LEU A 8 -9.58 7.74 -12.51
CA LEU A 8 -8.91 7.75 -11.21
C LEU A 8 -8.75 6.33 -10.64
N SER A 9 -9.78 5.50 -10.80
CA SER A 9 -9.70 4.10 -10.36
C SER A 9 -8.66 3.33 -11.17
N LEU A 10 -8.51 3.62 -12.45
CA LEU A 10 -7.44 3.04 -13.27
C LEU A 10 -6.06 3.54 -12.84
N CYS A 11 -5.90 4.85 -12.56
CA CYS A 11 -4.65 5.38 -11.99
C CYS A 11 -4.31 4.71 -10.65
N GLN A 12 -5.31 4.50 -9.79
CA GLN A 12 -5.16 3.78 -8.53
C GLN A 12 -4.74 2.31 -8.77
N ALA A 13 -5.37 1.62 -9.73
CA ALA A 13 -5.02 0.25 -10.09
C ALA A 13 -3.58 0.14 -10.59
N LEU A 14 -3.13 1.06 -11.46
CA LEU A 14 -1.74 1.10 -11.96
C LEU A 14 -0.75 1.33 -10.83
N LEU A 15 -1.05 2.27 -9.91
CA LEU A 15 -0.21 2.52 -8.74
C LEU A 15 -0.11 1.28 -7.85
N MET A 16 -1.24 0.64 -7.55
CA MET A 16 -1.27 -0.58 -6.73
C MET A 16 -0.54 -1.74 -7.42
N THR A 17 -0.70 -1.90 -8.74
CA THR A 17 0.05 -2.89 -9.52
C THR A 17 1.55 -2.68 -9.38
N GLY A 18 2.02 -1.43 -9.54
CA GLY A 18 3.43 -1.08 -9.36
C GLY A 18 3.92 -1.33 -7.94
N ASN A 19 3.12 -1.02 -6.92
CA ASN A 19 3.49 -1.27 -5.52
C ASN A 19 3.59 -2.77 -5.21
N ILE A 20 2.67 -3.59 -5.70
CA ILE A 20 2.69 -5.05 -5.50
C ILE A 20 3.88 -5.67 -6.25
N LEU A 21 4.13 -5.25 -7.51
CA LEU A 21 5.31 -5.65 -8.25
C LEU A 21 6.59 -5.34 -7.47
N LEU A 22 6.71 -4.13 -6.93
CA LEU A 22 7.88 -3.69 -6.16
C LEU A 22 8.06 -4.54 -4.91
N ILE A 23 7.00 -4.77 -4.13
CA ILE A 23 7.04 -5.61 -2.92
C ILE A 23 7.46 -7.04 -3.26
N SER A 24 7.08 -7.57 -4.42
CA SER A 24 7.43 -8.93 -4.84
C SER A 24 8.93 -9.14 -5.07
N VAL A 25 9.66 -8.09 -5.45
CA VAL A 25 11.09 -8.22 -5.86
C VAL A 25 12.06 -7.54 -4.90
N ILE A 26 11.65 -6.50 -4.17
CA ILE A 26 12.55 -5.60 -3.43
C ILE A 26 13.36 -6.33 -2.34
N ALA A 27 12.76 -7.28 -1.61
CA ALA A 27 13.45 -8.05 -0.57
C ALA A 27 14.44 -9.05 -1.18
N LEU A 28 14.12 -9.62 -2.35
CA LEU A 28 15.01 -10.54 -3.08
C LEU A 28 16.22 -9.81 -3.62
N ILE A 29 16.05 -8.60 -4.15
CA ILE A 29 17.15 -7.73 -4.57
C ILE A 29 18.00 -7.35 -3.35
N GLY A 30 17.36 -7.01 -2.22
CA GLY A 30 18.05 -6.76 -0.97
C GLY A 30 18.94 -7.95 -0.56
N LYS A 31 18.44 -9.18 -0.66
CA LYS A 31 19.21 -10.40 -0.37
C LYS A 31 20.45 -10.54 -1.26
N THR A 32 20.36 -10.11 -2.54
CA THR A 32 21.46 -10.23 -3.50
C THR A 32 22.51 -9.14 -3.33
N LEU A 33 22.10 -7.90 -3.04
CA LEU A 33 22.98 -6.73 -3.05
C LEU A 33 23.45 -6.27 -1.66
N ALA A 34 22.78 -6.68 -0.57
CA ALA A 34 23.09 -6.17 0.75
C ALA A 34 24.50 -6.58 1.19
N PRO A 35 25.28 -5.64 1.79
CA PRO A 35 26.62 -5.91 2.27
C PRO A 35 26.66 -6.85 3.49
N SER A 36 25.54 -7.01 4.19
CA SER A 36 25.37 -7.98 5.28
C SER A 36 23.91 -8.38 5.45
N PRO A 37 23.62 -9.54 6.10
CA PRO A 37 22.25 -10.00 6.32
C PRO A 37 21.33 -8.98 7.02
N SER A 38 21.86 -8.17 7.91
CA SER A 38 21.10 -7.14 8.63
C SER A 38 20.55 -6.03 7.75
N PHE A 39 21.04 -5.88 6.52
CA PHE A 39 20.59 -4.84 5.58
C PHE A 39 19.64 -5.35 4.48
N ILE A 40 19.30 -6.65 4.46
CA ILE A 40 18.47 -7.25 3.41
C ILE A 40 17.14 -6.52 3.25
N THR A 41 16.50 -6.16 4.35
CA THR A 41 15.18 -5.51 4.37
C THR A 41 15.23 -3.98 4.34
N LEU A 42 16.42 -3.38 4.37
CA LEU A 42 16.59 -1.92 4.37
C LEU A 42 15.89 -1.24 3.18
N PRO A 43 15.94 -1.75 1.92
CA PRO A 43 15.21 -1.15 0.81
C PRO A 43 13.69 -1.10 1.04
N VAL A 44 13.11 -2.16 1.66
CA VAL A 44 11.69 -2.21 2.03
C VAL A 44 11.36 -1.14 3.08
N ALA A 45 12.18 -1.05 4.12
CA ALA A 45 12.01 -0.05 5.19
C ALA A 45 12.06 1.38 4.64
N LEU A 46 13.01 1.66 3.73
CA LEU A 46 13.16 2.98 3.11
C LEU A 46 12.01 3.32 2.16
N GLN A 47 11.42 2.34 1.47
CA GLN A 47 10.20 2.54 0.71
C GLN A 47 9.05 3.03 1.61
N PHE A 48 8.82 2.37 2.75
CA PHE A 48 7.77 2.77 3.69
C PHE A 48 8.09 4.10 4.39
N LEU A 49 9.35 4.36 4.68
CA LEU A 49 9.80 5.66 5.20
C LEU A 49 9.51 6.79 4.21
N GLY A 50 9.80 6.57 2.93
CA GLY A 50 9.47 7.52 1.85
C GLY A 50 7.97 7.77 1.74
N LEU A 51 7.17 6.71 1.79
CA LEU A 51 5.71 6.81 1.80
C LEU A 51 5.22 7.63 3.00
N MET A 52 5.69 7.32 4.20
CA MET A 52 5.35 8.04 5.43
C MET A 52 5.73 9.53 5.31
N ALA A 53 6.96 9.82 4.89
CA ALA A 53 7.46 11.18 4.76
C ALA A 53 6.67 12.02 3.74
N ALA A 54 6.11 11.39 2.71
CA ALA A 54 5.33 12.06 1.66
C ALA A 54 3.89 12.35 2.06
N THR A 55 3.29 11.66 3.01
CA THR A 55 1.83 11.69 3.28
C THR A 55 1.34 13.11 3.61
N ILE A 56 2.01 13.81 4.51
CA ILE A 56 1.66 15.17 4.91
C ILE A 56 2.00 16.18 3.80
N PRO A 57 3.24 16.21 3.26
CA PRO A 57 3.59 17.13 2.17
C PRO A 57 2.69 16.96 0.94
N ALA A 58 2.37 15.73 0.54
CA ALA A 58 1.48 15.48 -0.60
C ALA A 58 0.10 16.10 -0.39
N SER A 59 -0.48 15.94 0.80
CA SER A 59 -1.78 16.54 1.13
C SER A 59 -1.74 18.06 1.09
N LEU A 60 -0.68 18.68 1.61
CA LEU A 60 -0.50 20.14 1.62
C LEU A 60 -0.29 20.69 0.20
N ILE A 61 0.54 20.03 -0.60
CA ILE A 61 0.81 20.40 -2.00
C ILE A 61 -0.49 20.31 -2.82
N MET A 62 -1.24 19.19 -2.68
CA MET A 62 -2.52 19.01 -3.37
C MET A 62 -3.59 19.99 -2.93
N GLY A 63 -3.58 20.40 -1.65
CA GLY A 63 -4.48 21.43 -1.13
C GLY A 63 -4.21 22.81 -1.74
N LYS A 64 -2.94 23.18 -1.95
CA LYS A 64 -2.51 24.48 -2.49
C LYS A 64 -2.49 24.52 -4.01
N LEU A 65 -1.91 23.51 -4.65
CA LEU A 65 -1.64 23.48 -6.09
C LEU A 65 -2.65 22.64 -6.89
N GLY A 66 -3.57 21.98 -6.20
CA GLY A 66 -4.59 21.12 -6.79
C GLY A 66 -4.14 19.67 -7.00
N ARG A 67 -5.14 18.78 -7.16
CA ARG A 67 -4.94 17.33 -7.25
C ARG A 67 -4.10 16.92 -8.46
N ARG A 68 -4.31 17.53 -9.64
CA ARG A 68 -3.58 17.17 -10.86
C ARG A 68 -2.07 17.37 -10.70
N LEU A 69 -1.65 18.55 -10.24
CA LEU A 69 -0.21 18.84 -10.05
C LEU A 69 0.40 17.94 -8.98
N GLY A 70 -0.30 17.71 -7.86
CA GLY A 70 0.20 16.82 -6.81
C GLY A 70 0.40 15.39 -7.30
N PHE A 71 -0.58 14.80 -7.97
CA PHE A 71 -0.44 13.45 -8.54
C PHE A 71 0.61 13.37 -9.65
N SER A 72 0.72 14.41 -10.50
CA SER A 72 1.78 14.47 -11.52
C SER A 72 3.16 14.46 -10.88
N LEU A 73 3.36 15.24 -9.81
CA LEU A 73 4.61 15.27 -9.06
C LEU A 73 4.93 13.89 -8.46
N GLY A 74 3.94 13.23 -7.84
CA GLY A 74 4.10 11.88 -7.31
C GLY A 74 4.53 10.86 -8.38
N ASN A 75 3.88 10.88 -9.56
CA ASN A 75 4.26 10.01 -10.68
C ASN A 75 5.65 10.33 -11.23
N LEU A 76 6.03 11.61 -11.34
CA LEU A 76 7.37 12.00 -11.77
C LEU A 76 8.46 11.53 -10.79
N ILE A 77 8.23 11.68 -9.49
CA ILE A 77 9.13 11.15 -8.45
C ILE A 77 9.23 9.62 -8.57
N GLY A 78 8.11 8.93 -8.83
CA GLY A 78 8.10 7.49 -9.07
C GLY A 78 8.92 7.09 -10.30
N ILE A 79 8.81 7.82 -11.43
CA ILE A 79 9.63 7.61 -12.64
C ILE A 79 11.11 7.79 -12.33
N VAL A 80 11.49 8.88 -11.64
CA VAL A 80 12.89 9.13 -11.26
C VAL A 80 13.39 8.01 -10.33
N GLY A 81 12.58 7.61 -9.33
CA GLY A 81 12.93 6.52 -8.42
C GLY A 81 13.14 5.19 -9.17
N ALA A 82 12.24 4.82 -10.09
CA ALA A 82 12.37 3.59 -10.87
C ALA A 82 13.57 3.62 -11.83
N SER A 83 13.82 4.77 -12.49
CA SER A 83 14.99 4.93 -13.37
C SER A 83 16.29 4.84 -12.58
N LEU A 84 16.33 5.45 -11.39
CA LEU A 84 17.48 5.39 -10.51
C LEU A 84 17.70 3.97 -9.97
N ALA A 85 16.62 3.22 -9.69
CA ALA A 85 16.71 1.81 -9.30
C ALA A 85 17.29 0.96 -10.44
N THR A 86 16.82 1.14 -11.68
CA THR A 86 17.38 0.46 -12.85
C THR A 86 18.89 0.72 -12.98
N TYR A 87 19.31 1.97 -12.82
CA TYR A 87 20.73 2.33 -12.84
C TYR A 87 21.50 1.74 -11.66
N ALA A 88 20.95 1.80 -10.45
CA ALA A 88 21.58 1.23 -9.27
C ALA A 88 21.83 -0.29 -9.39
N LEU A 89 20.86 -1.01 -9.98
CA LEU A 89 20.98 -2.45 -10.24
C LEU A 89 22.04 -2.76 -11.28
N SER A 90 22.10 -1.99 -12.39
CA SER A 90 23.14 -2.16 -13.41
C SER A 90 24.55 -1.91 -12.87
N GLN A 91 24.70 -1.04 -11.85
CA GLN A 91 25.97 -0.76 -11.17
C GLN A 91 26.16 -1.61 -9.89
N GLN A 92 25.21 -2.50 -9.57
CA GLN A 92 25.19 -3.32 -8.34
C GLN A 92 25.43 -2.50 -7.06
N THR A 93 24.87 -1.29 -6.99
CA THR A 93 25.11 -0.34 -5.91
C THR A 93 23.96 -0.35 -4.90
N PHE A 94 24.15 -1.03 -3.78
CA PHE A 94 23.11 -1.24 -2.75
C PHE A 94 22.53 0.07 -2.20
N TYR A 95 23.36 1.02 -1.77
CA TYR A 95 22.89 2.27 -1.15
C TYR A 95 22.13 3.16 -2.13
N LEU A 96 22.52 3.16 -3.42
CA LEU A 96 21.79 3.87 -4.45
C LEU A 96 20.42 3.22 -4.71
N PHE A 97 20.36 1.89 -4.68
CA PHE A 97 19.09 1.16 -4.74
C PHE A 97 18.19 1.50 -3.54
N CYS A 98 18.73 1.54 -2.32
CA CYS A 98 18.02 1.98 -1.13
C CYS A 98 17.44 3.39 -1.28
N PHE A 99 18.22 4.34 -1.80
CA PHE A 99 17.72 5.70 -2.05
C PHE A 99 16.63 5.74 -3.12
N SER A 100 16.75 4.92 -4.16
CA SER A 100 15.72 4.81 -5.19
C SER A 100 14.39 4.26 -4.65
N THR A 101 14.45 3.27 -3.75
CA THR A 101 13.23 2.73 -3.10
C THR A 101 12.57 3.75 -2.17
N PHE A 102 13.34 4.60 -1.49
CA PHE A 102 12.79 5.74 -0.76
C PHE A 102 12.02 6.70 -1.69
N LEU A 103 12.57 7.06 -2.85
CA LEU A 103 11.87 7.90 -3.83
C LEU A 103 10.60 7.23 -4.36
N LEU A 104 10.64 5.93 -4.63
CA LEU A 104 9.46 5.15 -5.02
C LEU A 104 8.38 5.22 -3.94
N GLY A 105 8.78 5.09 -2.67
CA GLY A 105 7.90 5.26 -1.53
C GLY A 105 7.25 6.64 -1.49
N VAL A 106 8.02 7.70 -1.73
CA VAL A 106 7.50 9.08 -1.83
C VAL A 106 6.43 9.17 -2.92
N GLY A 107 6.71 8.64 -4.12
CA GLY A 107 5.74 8.61 -5.23
C GLY A 107 4.44 7.88 -4.85
N ILE A 108 4.55 6.73 -4.21
CA ILE A 108 3.40 5.95 -3.70
C ILE A 108 2.60 6.77 -2.69
N GLY A 109 3.27 7.51 -1.78
CA GLY A 109 2.62 8.36 -0.78
C GLY A 109 1.71 9.43 -1.38
N PHE A 110 2.10 10.05 -2.49
CA PHE A 110 1.20 10.93 -3.26
C PHE A 110 0.01 10.15 -3.82
N GLY A 111 0.24 8.96 -4.33
CA GLY A 111 -0.80 8.14 -4.96
C GLY A 111 -1.83 7.57 -3.99
N THR A 112 -1.51 7.41 -2.70
CA THR A 112 -2.49 6.95 -1.69
C THR A 112 -3.73 7.87 -1.62
N LEU A 113 -3.61 9.11 -2.08
CA LEU A 113 -4.69 10.11 -2.09
C LEU A 113 -5.65 9.97 -3.29
N TYR A 114 -5.40 9.08 -4.29
CA TYR A 114 -6.32 8.84 -5.40
C TYR A 114 -7.73 8.47 -4.94
N ARG A 115 -7.86 7.65 -3.89
CA ARG A 115 -9.14 7.24 -3.30
C ARG A 115 -9.99 8.42 -2.84
N PHE A 116 -9.37 9.46 -2.31
CA PHE A 116 -10.07 10.68 -1.89
C PHE A 116 -10.44 11.56 -3.08
N ALA A 117 -9.57 11.64 -4.09
CA ALA A 117 -9.88 12.37 -5.31
C ALA A 117 -11.04 11.73 -6.09
N ALA A 118 -11.18 10.40 -6.05
CA ALA A 118 -12.32 9.69 -6.68
C ALA A 118 -13.67 10.11 -6.07
N ILE A 119 -13.71 10.36 -4.75
CA ILE A 119 -14.91 10.85 -4.06
C ILE A 119 -15.20 12.31 -4.43
N GLU A 120 -14.17 13.12 -4.65
CA GLU A 120 -14.30 14.55 -4.95
C GLU A 120 -14.82 14.83 -6.37
N VAL A 121 -14.62 13.91 -7.33
CA VAL A 121 -15.04 14.07 -8.72
C VAL A 121 -16.40 13.43 -9.03
N CYS A 122 -17.09 12.82 -8.05
CA CYS A 122 -18.39 12.22 -8.22
C CYS A 122 -19.49 13.00 -7.48
N GLU A 123 -20.75 12.74 -7.86
CA GLU A 123 -21.91 13.23 -7.14
C GLU A 123 -22.00 12.59 -5.75
N GLU A 124 -22.60 13.29 -4.80
CA GLU A 124 -22.71 12.84 -3.41
C GLU A 124 -23.39 11.47 -3.26
N SER A 125 -24.42 11.21 -4.04
CA SER A 125 -25.15 9.94 -4.11
C SER A 125 -24.28 8.77 -4.61
N ALA A 126 -23.18 9.04 -5.32
CA ALA A 126 -22.29 8.05 -5.93
C ALA A 126 -21.00 7.78 -5.13
N ARG A 127 -20.77 8.46 -3.99
CA ARG A 127 -19.52 8.37 -3.21
C ARG A 127 -19.17 6.93 -2.81
N HIS A 128 -20.12 6.16 -2.27
CA HIS A 128 -19.89 4.77 -1.90
C HIS A 128 -19.51 3.90 -3.10
N ARG A 129 -20.13 4.16 -4.24
CA ARG A 129 -19.86 3.46 -5.50
C ARG A 129 -18.48 3.80 -6.05
N ALA A 130 -18.03 5.05 -5.91
CA ALA A 130 -16.69 5.49 -6.31
C ALA A 130 -15.61 4.79 -5.48
N ILE A 131 -15.81 4.63 -4.16
CA ILE A 131 -14.91 3.87 -3.29
C ILE A 131 -14.85 2.41 -3.74
N SER A 132 -15.98 1.76 -3.97
CA SER A 132 -16.03 0.36 -4.40
C SER A 132 -15.28 0.13 -5.71
N ILE A 133 -15.43 1.04 -6.68
CA ILE A 133 -14.71 0.95 -7.97
C ILE A 133 -13.22 1.17 -7.79
N SER A 134 -12.80 2.10 -6.92
CA SER A 134 -11.39 2.26 -6.60
C SER A 134 -10.80 1.01 -5.95
N MET A 135 -11.54 0.34 -5.07
CA MET A 135 -11.12 -0.92 -4.45
C MET A 135 -11.07 -2.09 -5.45
N ALA A 136 -11.97 -2.13 -6.44
CA ALA A 136 -11.93 -3.12 -7.51
C ALA A 136 -10.62 -3.04 -8.31
N GLY A 137 -10.01 -1.85 -8.42
CA GLY A 137 -8.65 -1.68 -8.95
C GLY A 137 -7.59 -2.49 -8.20
N GLY A 138 -7.76 -2.68 -6.87
CA GLY A 138 -6.89 -3.52 -6.06
C GLY A 138 -6.94 -5.00 -6.45
N VAL A 139 -8.10 -5.52 -6.85
CA VAL A 139 -8.22 -6.90 -7.35
C VAL A 139 -7.47 -7.08 -8.66
N LEU A 140 -7.57 -6.10 -9.58
CA LEU A 140 -6.77 -6.12 -10.81
C LEU A 140 -5.27 -6.07 -10.50
N ALA A 141 -4.87 -5.24 -9.56
CA ALA A 141 -3.48 -5.11 -9.14
C ALA A 141 -2.94 -6.40 -8.48
N ALA A 142 -3.79 -7.15 -7.77
CA ALA A 142 -3.44 -8.44 -7.18
C ALA A 142 -2.95 -9.44 -8.22
N ILE A 143 -3.62 -9.47 -9.38
CA ILE A 143 -3.26 -10.36 -10.48
C ILE A 143 -2.10 -9.78 -11.30
N LEU A 144 -2.21 -8.51 -11.68
CA LEU A 144 -1.24 -7.89 -12.59
C LEU A 144 0.13 -7.67 -11.94
N GLY A 145 0.20 -7.34 -10.64
CA GLY A 145 1.45 -7.00 -9.94
C GLY A 145 2.46 -8.15 -9.93
N PRO A 146 2.15 -9.30 -9.30
CA PRO A 146 3.07 -10.44 -9.25
C PRO A 146 3.37 -11.01 -10.64
N ASN A 147 2.34 -11.13 -11.50
CA ASN A 147 2.53 -11.64 -12.87
C ASN A 147 3.44 -10.73 -13.70
N LEU A 148 3.31 -9.39 -13.56
CA LEU A 148 4.21 -8.46 -14.24
C LEU A 148 5.64 -8.58 -13.70
N ALA A 149 5.82 -8.87 -12.40
CA ALA A 149 7.13 -9.15 -11.84
C ALA A 149 7.78 -10.39 -12.49
N VAL A 150 7.01 -11.47 -12.68
CA VAL A 150 7.46 -12.69 -13.36
C VAL A 150 7.76 -12.44 -14.83
N TYR A 151 6.82 -11.86 -15.58
CA TYR A 151 6.99 -11.62 -17.01
C TYR A 151 8.13 -10.64 -17.31
N SER A 152 8.32 -9.64 -16.47
CA SER A 152 9.40 -8.67 -16.67
C SER A 152 10.79 -9.30 -16.55
N GLN A 153 10.96 -10.41 -15.78
CA GLN A 153 12.23 -11.14 -15.73
C GLN A 153 12.68 -11.66 -17.11
N GLN A 154 11.73 -11.96 -18.00
CA GLN A 154 12.04 -12.44 -19.34
C GLN A 154 12.60 -11.35 -20.28
N TRP A 155 12.56 -10.08 -19.84
CA TRP A 155 13.06 -8.95 -20.67
C TRP A 155 14.56 -8.71 -20.51
N SER A 156 15.18 -9.25 -19.45
CA SER A 156 16.63 -9.18 -19.22
C SER A 156 17.10 -10.40 -18.45
N ASP A 157 18.26 -10.93 -18.82
CA ASP A 157 18.90 -12.09 -18.20
C ASP A 157 19.84 -11.70 -17.03
N ASP A 158 19.67 -10.51 -16.44
CA ASP A 158 20.60 -9.98 -15.44
C ASP A 158 20.43 -10.59 -14.03
N GLY A 159 19.39 -11.40 -13.82
CA GLY A 159 19.10 -12.04 -12.52
C GLY A 159 18.77 -11.07 -11.38
N LEU A 160 18.75 -9.76 -11.64
CA LEU A 160 18.57 -8.69 -10.63
C LEU A 160 17.20 -8.00 -10.71
N TYR A 161 16.26 -8.54 -11.47
CA TYR A 161 14.91 -7.96 -11.64
C TYR A 161 14.92 -6.51 -12.19
N THR A 162 15.97 -6.09 -12.92
CA THR A 162 16.13 -4.72 -13.46
C THR A 162 14.96 -4.35 -14.37
N SER A 163 14.48 -5.29 -15.15
CA SER A 163 13.32 -5.14 -16.04
C SER A 163 11.99 -4.88 -15.28
N ALA A 164 11.86 -5.32 -14.03
CA ALA A 164 10.70 -4.98 -13.20
C ALA A 164 10.59 -3.46 -12.97
N PHE A 165 11.72 -2.77 -12.83
CA PHE A 165 11.75 -1.30 -12.69
C PHE A 165 11.45 -0.59 -14.01
N SER A 166 11.82 -1.18 -15.14
CA SER A 166 11.38 -0.70 -16.47
C SER A 166 9.85 -0.81 -16.61
N ALA A 167 9.25 -1.91 -16.14
CA ALA A 167 7.80 -2.06 -16.09
C ALA A 167 7.15 -1.00 -15.18
N LEU A 168 7.75 -0.70 -14.02
CA LEU A 168 7.29 0.38 -13.13
C LEU A 168 7.30 1.74 -13.83
N ILE A 169 8.35 2.07 -14.61
CA ILE A 169 8.40 3.31 -15.37
C ILE A 169 7.21 3.40 -16.33
N ILE A 170 6.91 2.30 -17.04
CA ILE A 170 5.77 2.26 -17.97
C ILE A 170 4.44 2.49 -17.22
N LEU A 171 4.25 1.87 -16.04
CA LEU A 171 3.05 2.07 -15.23
C LEU A 171 2.90 3.53 -14.77
N TYR A 172 3.98 4.16 -14.29
CA TYR A 172 3.96 5.57 -13.87
C TYR A 172 3.72 6.53 -15.03
N ILE A 173 4.34 6.30 -16.20
CA ILE A 173 4.11 7.11 -17.41
C ILE A 173 2.64 6.96 -17.84
N THR A 174 2.10 5.74 -17.88
CA THR A 174 0.71 5.49 -18.24
C THR A 174 -0.23 6.21 -17.29
N ALA A 175 -0.01 6.12 -15.97
CA ALA A 175 -0.78 6.84 -14.97
C ALA A 175 -0.67 8.36 -15.14
N LEU A 176 0.52 8.88 -15.43
CA LEU A 176 0.76 10.31 -15.66
C LEU A 176 -0.02 10.82 -16.88
N VAL A 177 -0.02 10.09 -17.99
CA VAL A 177 -0.76 10.43 -19.21
C VAL A 177 -2.27 10.41 -18.96
N LEU A 178 -2.78 9.34 -18.34
CA LEU A 178 -4.19 9.23 -17.97
C LEU A 178 -4.64 10.37 -17.06
N LEU A 179 -3.82 10.74 -16.10
CA LEU A 179 -4.09 11.82 -15.16
C LEU A 179 -4.34 13.17 -15.84
N GLN A 180 -3.63 13.47 -16.97
CA GLN A 180 -3.83 14.74 -17.69
C GLN A 180 -5.22 14.85 -18.32
N THR A 181 -5.90 13.72 -18.55
CA THR A 181 -7.26 13.68 -19.13
C THR A 181 -8.38 13.87 -18.09
N ILE A 182 -8.05 13.84 -16.79
CA ILE A 182 -9.02 13.94 -15.69
C ILE A 182 -9.32 15.40 -15.38
N ARG A 183 -10.59 15.72 -15.23
CA ARG A 183 -11.04 17.06 -14.79
C ARG A 183 -11.27 17.03 -13.27
N PHE A 184 -10.42 17.71 -12.53
CA PHE A 184 -10.58 17.89 -11.10
C PHE A 184 -11.36 19.16 -10.79
N PRO A 185 -12.15 19.19 -9.71
CA PRO A 185 -12.71 20.43 -9.20
C PRO A 185 -11.56 21.37 -8.76
N PRO A 186 -11.78 22.69 -8.80
CA PRO A 186 -10.79 23.65 -8.32
C PRO A 186 -10.42 23.37 -6.85
N ALA A 187 -9.18 23.65 -6.48
CA ALA A 187 -8.74 23.53 -5.10
C ALA A 187 -9.61 24.43 -4.21
N HIS A 188 -10.46 23.83 -3.39
CA HIS A 188 -11.25 24.58 -2.43
C HIS A 188 -10.36 24.93 -1.25
N THR A 189 -9.96 26.20 -1.17
CA THR A 189 -9.38 26.77 0.04
C THR A 189 -10.51 26.96 1.07
N GLN A 190 -11.06 25.86 1.59
CA GLN A 190 -11.95 25.94 2.74
C GLN A 190 -11.10 26.26 3.98
N LEU A 191 -10.88 27.55 4.19
CA LEU A 191 -10.56 28.09 5.51
C LEU A 191 -11.83 27.91 6.36
N SER A 192 -12.01 26.74 6.97
CA SER A 192 -12.97 26.61 8.05
C SER A 192 -12.38 27.34 9.25
N HIS A 193 -12.95 28.46 9.61
CA HIS A 193 -12.62 29.24 10.81
C HIS A 193 -12.95 28.51 12.13
N VAL A 194 -13.38 27.27 12.08
CA VAL A 194 -13.70 26.47 13.26
C VAL A 194 -12.40 25.95 13.87
N LYS A 195 -12.09 26.39 15.09
CA LYS A 195 -10.92 25.94 15.86
C LYS A 195 -10.97 24.42 16.03
N ALA A 196 -10.00 23.72 15.46
CA ALA A 196 -9.86 22.27 15.60
C ALA A 196 -9.42 21.93 17.04
N ASP A 197 -9.88 20.76 17.53
CA ASP A 197 -9.47 20.25 18.84
C ASP A 197 -7.96 19.99 18.89
N THR A 198 -7.41 19.91 20.10
CA THR A 198 -6.01 19.51 20.25
C THR A 198 -5.86 18.03 19.93
N ILE A 199 -4.68 17.62 19.48
CA ILE A 199 -4.41 16.20 19.19
C ILE A 199 -4.59 15.36 20.45
N SER A 200 -4.26 15.92 21.63
CA SER A 200 -4.43 15.27 22.93
C SER A 200 -5.89 14.89 23.23
N ASP A 201 -6.85 15.75 22.88
CA ASP A 201 -8.28 15.48 23.11
C ASP A 201 -8.79 14.37 22.20
N ILE A 202 -8.25 14.27 20.99
CA ILE A 202 -8.60 13.25 20.02
C ILE A 202 -8.05 11.88 20.45
N ILE A 203 -6.79 11.81 20.88
CA ILE A 203 -6.10 10.58 21.31
C ILE A 203 -6.78 9.96 22.57
N ARG A 204 -7.32 10.77 23.47
CA ARG A 204 -8.00 10.28 24.67
C ARG A 204 -9.29 9.52 24.40
N ARG A 205 -9.82 9.56 23.18
CA ARG A 205 -11.03 8.82 22.80
C ARG A 205 -10.70 7.33 22.64
N PRO A 206 -11.28 6.40 23.44
CA PRO A 206 -10.89 4.99 23.42
C PRO A 206 -11.02 4.34 22.03
N ASN A 207 -12.09 4.63 21.29
CA ASN A 207 -12.30 4.06 19.96
C ASN A 207 -11.27 4.56 18.93
N PHE A 208 -10.74 5.79 19.10
CA PHE A 208 -9.68 6.31 18.26
C PHE A 208 -8.39 5.49 18.45
N MET A 209 -7.95 5.29 19.68
CA MET A 209 -6.73 4.52 19.97
C MET A 209 -6.87 3.05 19.59
N ILE A 210 -8.01 2.42 19.85
CA ILE A 210 -8.28 1.03 19.43
C ILE A 210 -8.12 0.92 17.90
N ALA A 211 -8.68 1.87 17.15
CA ALA A 211 -8.63 1.87 15.70
C ALA A 211 -7.18 2.06 15.18
N VAL A 212 -6.44 3.01 15.73
CA VAL A 212 -5.04 3.25 15.35
C VAL A 212 -4.18 2.03 15.65
N LEU A 213 -4.28 1.46 16.86
CA LEU A 213 -3.52 0.28 17.25
C LEU A 213 -3.87 -0.95 16.38
N ALA A 214 -5.16 -1.16 16.10
CA ALA A 214 -5.58 -2.24 15.20
C ALA A 214 -5.00 -2.07 13.79
N ALA A 215 -5.00 -0.85 13.25
CA ALA A 215 -4.40 -0.57 11.95
C ALA A 215 -2.87 -0.79 11.98
N MET A 216 -2.17 -0.34 13.03
CA MET A 216 -0.74 -0.59 13.21
C MET A 216 -0.42 -2.09 13.24
N VAL A 217 -1.15 -2.88 14.04
CA VAL A 217 -0.95 -4.33 14.14
C VAL A 217 -1.24 -5.00 12.79
N ALA A 218 -2.34 -4.62 12.13
CA ALA A 218 -2.69 -5.17 10.82
C ALA A 218 -1.57 -5.00 9.80
N TYR A 219 -1.04 -3.78 9.68
CA TYR A 219 0.04 -3.49 8.75
C TYR A 219 1.39 -4.08 9.18
N ALA A 220 1.72 -4.05 10.47
CA ALA A 220 2.98 -4.59 10.98
C ALA A 220 3.11 -6.09 10.71
N VAL A 221 2.08 -6.87 11.11
CA VAL A 221 2.07 -8.32 10.90
C VAL A 221 2.08 -8.66 9.41
N MET A 222 1.26 -7.96 8.62
CA MET A 222 1.25 -8.13 7.17
C MET A 222 2.63 -7.86 6.56
N ASN A 223 3.27 -6.74 6.92
CA ASN A 223 4.56 -6.34 6.36
C ASN A 223 5.66 -7.36 6.67
N ILE A 224 5.75 -7.82 7.92
CA ILE A 224 6.74 -8.84 8.32
C ILE A 224 6.56 -10.12 7.47
N LEU A 225 5.34 -10.65 7.42
CA LEU A 225 5.09 -11.91 6.73
C LEU A 225 5.19 -11.80 5.21
N MET A 226 4.75 -10.68 4.62
CA MET A 226 4.90 -10.40 3.19
C MET A 226 6.36 -10.25 2.76
N THR A 227 7.21 -9.66 3.61
CA THR A 227 8.64 -9.51 3.33
C THR A 227 9.38 -10.84 3.52
N ALA A 228 9.06 -11.56 4.60
CA ALA A 228 9.74 -12.82 4.94
C ALA A 228 9.37 -13.98 4.01
N THR A 229 8.11 -14.06 3.53
CA THR A 229 7.64 -15.25 2.78
C THR A 229 8.39 -15.47 1.47
N PRO A 230 8.59 -14.49 0.57
CA PRO A 230 9.38 -14.72 -0.64
C PRO A 230 10.81 -15.18 -0.33
N LEU A 231 11.44 -14.59 0.69
CA LEU A 231 12.78 -14.96 1.12
C LEU A 231 12.83 -16.41 1.64
N ALA A 232 11.84 -16.79 2.45
CA ALA A 232 11.72 -18.15 2.98
C ALA A 232 11.45 -19.17 1.86
N MET A 233 10.55 -18.86 0.93
CA MET A 233 10.23 -19.75 -0.20
C MET A 233 11.45 -20.00 -1.09
N ILE A 234 12.18 -18.95 -1.47
CA ILE A 234 13.44 -19.09 -2.23
C ILE A 234 14.49 -19.88 -1.41
N GLY A 235 14.56 -19.63 -0.09
CA GLY A 235 15.43 -20.40 0.82
C GLY A 235 15.09 -21.89 0.90
N CYS A 236 13.82 -22.25 0.73
CA CYS A 236 13.33 -23.64 0.65
C CYS A 236 13.44 -24.26 -0.76
N GLY A 237 14.01 -23.55 -1.74
CA GLY A 237 14.21 -24.05 -3.11
C GLY A 237 13.00 -23.90 -4.03
N PHE A 238 12.02 -23.06 -3.68
CA PHE A 238 10.93 -22.72 -4.60
C PHE A 238 11.37 -21.65 -5.59
N ASP A 239 10.87 -21.77 -6.84
CA ASP A 239 11.08 -20.77 -7.88
C ASP A 239 10.32 -19.47 -7.56
N PHE A 240 10.80 -18.36 -8.14
CA PHE A 240 10.18 -17.05 -7.97
C PHE A 240 8.70 -17.01 -8.40
N ASP A 241 8.34 -17.74 -9.47
CA ASP A 241 6.96 -17.81 -9.96
C ASP A 241 5.99 -18.34 -8.90
N LYS A 242 6.43 -19.34 -8.12
CA LYS A 242 5.63 -19.88 -7.01
C LYS A 242 5.48 -18.86 -5.88
N ALA A 243 6.54 -18.13 -5.56
CA ALA A 243 6.49 -17.06 -4.56
C ALA A 243 5.57 -15.92 -5.03
N ALA A 244 5.65 -15.52 -6.29
CA ALA A 244 4.77 -14.53 -6.89
C ALA A 244 3.30 -14.96 -6.85
N GLY A 245 3.00 -16.24 -7.14
CA GLY A 245 1.65 -16.80 -7.04
C GLY A 245 1.10 -16.76 -5.59
N VAL A 246 1.94 -17.03 -4.60
CA VAL A 246 1.54 -16.93 -3.18
C VAL A 246 1.22 -15.48 -2.78
N ILE A 247 2.00 -14.51 -3.28
CA ILE A 247 1.72 -13.07 -3.09
C ILE A 247 0.39 -12.70 -3.77
N GLU A 248 0.14 -13.18 -4.99
CA GLU A 248 -1.12 -12.94 -5.71
C GLU A 248 -2.32 -13.37 -4.87
N TRP A 249 -2.32 -14.59 -4.34
CA TRP A 249 -3.38 -15.11 -3.48
C TRP A 249 -3.54 -14.30 -2.18
N HIS A 250 -2.43 -13.84 -1.59
CA HIS A 250 -2.48 -12.95 -0.43
C HIS A 250 -3.21 -11.65 -0.76
N VAL A 251 -2.83 -10.99 -1.85
CA VAL A 251 -3.41 -9.69 -2.23
C VAL A 251 -4.88 -9.85 -2.64
N LEU A 252 -5.24 -10.95 -3.29
CA LEU A 252 -6.65 -11.31 -3.50
C LEU A 252 -7.39 -11.45 -2.16
N GLY A 253 -6.79 -12.10 -1.18
CA GLY A 253 -7.31 -12.19 0.19
C GLY A 253 -7.48 -10.83 0.87
N MET A 254 -6.63 -9.84 0.56
CA MET A 254 -6.77 -8.47 1.07
C MET A 254 -7.96 -7.72 0.46
N PHE A 255 -8.23 -7.88 -0.83
CA PHE A 255 -9.19 -7.01 -1.53
C PHE A 255 -10.53 -7.68 -1.85
N ALA A 256 -10.55 -8.97 -2.16
CA ALA A 256 -11.79 -9.65 -2.52
C ALA A 256 -12.83 -9.68 -1.37
N PRO A 257 -12.46 -9.95 -0.09
CA PRO A 257 -13.44 -9.92 0.99
C PRO A 257 -14.05 -8.54 1.25
N ALA A 258 -13.41 -7.44 0.80
CA ALA A 258 -13.88 -6.08 1.05
C ALA A 258 -15.35 -5.86 0.62
N PHE A 259 -15.82 -6.56 -0.41
CA PHE A 259 -17.21 -6.48 -0.88
C PHE A 259 -18.23 -6.97 0.15
N ILE A 260 -17.84 -7.87 1.06
CA ILE A 260 -18.72 -8.42 2.10
C ILE A 260 -18.38 -7.91 3.49
N THR A 261 -17.13 -7.49 3.73
CA THR A 261 -16.64 -7.05 5.04
C THR A 261 -17.45 -5.89 5.62
N GLY A 262 -17.92 -4.96 4.77
CA GLY A 262 -18.82 -3.88 5.21
C GLY A 262 -20.10 -4.40 5.87
N ARG A 263 -20.75 -5.38 5.24
CA ARG A 263 -21.97 -6.01 5.79
C ARG A 263 -21.69 -6.78 7.08
N LEU A 264 -20.54 -7.46 7.15
CA LEU A 264 -20.12 -8.16 8.37
C LEU A 264 -19.87 -7.17 9.51
N ILE A 265 -19.31 -6.01 9.26
CA ILE A 265 -19.13 -4.95 10.25
C ILE A 265 -20.48 -4.40 10.74
N GLU A 266 -21.44 -4.20 9.84
CA GLU A 266 -22.79 -3.77 10.22
C GLU A 266 -23.48 -4.82 11.10
N GLN A 267 -23.32 -6.11 10.80
CA GLN A 267 -23.96 -7.20 11.53
C GLN A 267 -23.29 -7.52 12.87
N PHE A 268 -21.96 -7.57 12.91
CA PHE A 268 -21.21 -8.06 14.09
C PHE A 268 -20.52 -6.93 14.88
N GLY A 269 -20.38 -5.75 14.29
CA GLY A 269 -19.69 -4.61 14.87
C GLY A 269 -18.19 -4.60 14.60
N ALA A 270 -17.61 -3.40 14.51
CA ALA A 270 -16.20 -3.21 14.12
C ALA A 270 -15.21 -3.91 15.08
N LYS A 271 -15.45 -3.88 16.40
CA LYS A 271 -14.55 -4.48 17.40
C LYS A 271 -14.43 -6.00 17.25
N LYS A 272 -15.56 -6.70 16.99
CA LYS A 272 -15.54 -8.15 16.77
C LYS A 272 -14.83 -8.52 15.47
N MET A 273 -14.97 -7.69 14.43
CA MET A 273 -14.26 -7.88 13.16
C MET A 273 -12.74 -7.66 13.30
N ILE A 274 -12.31 -6.69 14.12
CA ILE A 274 -10.89 -6.51 14.48
C ILE A 274 -10.36 -7.77 15.17
N LEU A 275 -11.07 -8.31 16.14
CA LEU A 275 -10.69 -9.54 16.84
C LEU A 275 -10.65 -10.75 15.89
N ALA A 276 -11.64 -10.90 15.01
CA ALA A 276 -11.65 -11.97 14.00
C ALA A 276 -10.42 -11.90 13.08
N GLY A 277 -10.04 -10.70 12.65
CA GLY A 277 -8.79 -10.48 11.88
C GLY A 277 -7.55 -10.90 12.69
N GLY A 278 -7.49 -10.56 13.97
CA GLY A 278 -6.40 -10.98 14.87
C GLY A 278 -6.32 -12.50 15.03
N VAL A 279 -7.45 -13.20 15.15
CA VAL A 279 -7.50 -14.67 15.20
C VAL A 279 -6.95 -15.28 13.90
N LEU A 280 -7.33 -14.72 12.75
CA LEU A 280 -6.80 -15.18 11.45
C LEU A 280 -5.26 -15.00 11.37
N PHE A 281 -4.71 -13.93 11.95
CA PHE A 281 -3.25 -13.76 12.02
C PHE A 281 -2.58 -14.83 12.88
N ILE A 282 -3.16 -15.18 14.04
CA ILE A 282 -2.64 -16.25 14.89
C ILE A 282 -2.66 -17.59 14.15
N VAL A 283 -3.75 -17.90 13.45
CA VAL A 283 -3.87 -19.13 12.63
C VAL A 283 -2.83 -19.12 11.50
N CYS A 284 -2.66 -18.00 10.81
CA CYS A 284 -1.64 -17.82 9.77
C CYS A 284 -0.22 -18.11 10.31
N ILE A 285 0.14 -17.54 11.45
CA ILE A 285 1.43 -17.77 12.10
C ILE A 285 1.59 -19.25 12.46
N GLY A 286 0.54 -19.86 13.05
CA GLY A 286 0.51 -21.28 13.38
C GLY A 286 0.81 -22.16 12.16
N ILE A 287 0.17 -21.91 11.01
CA ILE A 287 0.40 -22.66 9.78
C ILE A 287 1.86 -22.51 9.29
N ASN A 288 2.41 -21.29 9.30
CA ASN A 288 3.79 -21.03 8.88
C ASN A 288 4.83 -21.74 9.76
N ILE A 289 4.55 -21.95 11.05
CA ILE A 289 5.45 -22.69 11.96
C ILE A 289 5.40 -24.19 11.70
N HIS A 290 4.27 -24.74 11.24
CA HIS A 290 4.06 -26.18 11.12
C HIS A 290 4.58 -26.78 9.81
N GLY A 291 4.95 -25.96 8.79
CA GLY A 291 5.47 -26.53 7.55
C GLY A 291 5.96 -25.50 6.54
N VAL A 292 6.75 -26.02 5.58
CA VAL A 292 7.41 -25.25 4.53
C VAL A 292 6.96 -25.68 3.12
N SER A 293 5.81 -26.35 2.98
CA SER A 293 5.28 -26.68 1.65
C SER A 293 4.57 -25.48 1.04
N ILE A 294 4.39 -25.48 -0.28
CA ILE A 294 3.68 -24.43 -0.99
C ILE A 294 2.27 -24.18 -0.44
N TRP A 295 1.59 -25.25 0.04
CA TRP A 295 0.27 -25.14 0.64
C TRP A 295 0.28 -24.41 1.98
N HIS A 296 1.33 -24.59 2.79
CA HIS A 296 1.50 -23.84 4.04
C HIS A 296 1.66 -22.34 3.74
N PHE A 297 2.56 -21.98 2.84
CA PHE A 297 2.75 -20.59 2.44
C PHE A 297 1.48 -19.97 1.83
N SER A 298 0.82 -20.67 0.90
CA SER A 298 -0.37 -20.15 0.23
C SER A 298 -1.52 -19.96 1.20
N LEU A 299 -1.85 -20.97 2.01
CA LEU A 299 -2.96 -20.88 2.96
C LEU A 299 -2.68 -19.83 4.03
N ALA A 300 -1.47 -19.78 4.57
CA ALA A 300 -1.08 -18.79 5.57
C ALA A 300 -1.24 -17.36 5.01
N LEU A 301 -0.74 -17.10 3.78
CA LEU A 301 -0.82 -15.77 3.21
C LEU A 301 -2.25 -15.37 2.78
N VAL A 302 -3.08 -16.30 2.33
CA VAL A 302 -4.50 -16.02 2.10
C VAL A 302 -5.19 -15.60 3.41
N LEU A 303 -4.96 -16.34 4.49
CA LEU A 303 -5.51 -16.01 5.82
C LEU A 303 -4.96 -14.67 6.35
N LEU A 304 -3.69 -14.38 6.10
CA LEU A 304 -3.08 -13.09 6.39
C LEU A 304 -3.82 -11.96 5.67
N GLY A 305 -4.11 -12.13 4.37
CA GLY A 305 -4.84 -11.14 3.57
C GLY A 305 -6.25 -10.90 4.08
N ILE A 306 -7.02 -11.97 4.36
CA ILE A 306 -8.37 -11.88 4.90
C ILE A 306 -8.35 -11.24 6.31
N GLY A 307 -7.40 -11.64 7.15
CA GLY A 307 -7.24 -11.08 8.50
C GLY A 307 -6.92 -9.58 8.46
N TRP A 308 -6.03 -9.18 7.57
CA TRP A 308 -5.73 -7.77 7.31
C TRP A 308 -6.97 -7.00 6.85
N ASN A 309 -7.71 -7.55 5.89
CA ASN A 309 -8.94 -6.92 5.39
C ASN A 309 -9.94 -6.66 6.52
N PHE A 310 -10.25 -7.67 7.34
CA PHE A 310 -11.19 -7.56 8.44
C PHE A 310 -10.73 -6.54 9.48
N MET A 311 -9.46 -6.62 9.88
CA MET A 311 -8.91 -5.73 10.91
C MET A 311 -8.80 -4.30 10.41
N PHE A 312 -8.25 -4.08 9.21
CA PHE A 312 -7.98 -2.75 8.67
C PHE A 312 -9.26 -2.01 8.28
N ILE A 313 -10.22 -2.68 7.61
CA ILE A 313 -11.49 -2.04 7.21
C ILE A 313 -12.32 -1.70 8.46
N ALA A 314 -12.39 -2.61 9.42
CA ALA A 314 -13.11 -2.36 10.67
C ALA A 314 -12.45 -1.25 11.51
N ALA A 315 -11.12 -1.23 11.58
CA ALA A 315 -10.36 -0.15 12.21
C ALA A 315 -10.61 1.20 11.52
N THR A 316 -10.59 1.25 10.19
CA THR A 316 -10.88 2.46 9.41
C THR A 316 -12.29 2.98 9.66
N GLY A 317 -13.28 2.09 9.73
CA GLY A 317 -14.65 2.43 10.07
C GLY A 317 -14.77 3.01 11.49
N LEU A 318 -14.20 2.34 12.49
CA LEU A 318 -14.17 2.79 13.87
C LEU A 318 -13.43 4.12 14.04
N PHE A 319 -12.32 4.28 13.33
CA PHE A 319 -11.52 5.50 13.27
C PHE A 319 -12.32 6.68 12.72
N SER A 320 -13.02 6.50 11.59
CA SER A 320 -13.78 7.57 10.96
C SER A 320 -14.93 8.10 11.83
N GLN A 321 -15.45 7.29 12.75
CA GLN A 321 -16.49 7.65 13.71
C GLN A 321 -15.94 8.28 14.99
N SER A 322 -14.64 8.25 15.20
CA SER A 322 -14.01 8.68 16.46
C SER A 322 -13.60 10.15 16.50
N TYR A 323 -13.73 10.89 15.40
CA TYR A 323 -13.39 12.31 15.30
C TYR A 323 -14.43 13.10 14.50
N GLU A 324 -14.52 14.40 14.75
CA GLU A 324 -15.37 15.32 14.01
C GLU A 324 -14.72 15.79 12.71
N ALA A 325 -15.54 16.26 11.75
CA ALA A 325 -15.06 16.71 10.43
C ALA A 325 -13.95 17.77 10.51
N LYS A 326 -14.04 18.70 11.49
CA LYS A 326 -13.03 19.74 11.75
C LYS A 326 -11.64 19.19 12.12
N ASN A 327 -11.59 17.97 12.66
CA ASN A 327 -10.36 17.31 13.13
C ASN A 327 -9.80 16.30 12.13
N ARG A 328 -10.48 16.08 11.02
CA ARG A 328 -10.20 15.01 10.04
C ARG A 328 -8.75 14.97 9.59
N SER A 329 -8.20 16.10 9.16
CA SER A 329 -6.83 16.16 8.65
C SER A 329 -5.79 15.82 9.72
N LYS A 330 -5.97 16.34 10.96
CA LYS A 330 -5.07 16.04 12.09
C LYS A 330 -5.15 14.58 12.49
N ALA A 331 -6.37 14.03 12.59
CA ALA A 331 -6.60 12.63 12.94
C ALA A 331 -5.97 11.69 11.90
N GLN A 332 -6.21 11.95 10.62
CA GLN A 332 -5.65 11.15 9.53
C GLN A 332 -4.12 11.22 9.50
N ALA A 333 -3.54 12.41 9.64
CA ALA A 333 -2.08 12.57 9.70
C ALA A 333 -1.48 11.76 10.86
N PHE A 334 -2.11 11.79 12.04
CA PHE A 334 -1.69 10.99 13.19
C PHE A 334 -1.74 9.49 12.89
N ASN A 335 -2.88 8.99 12.40
CA ASN A 335 -3.04 7.58 12.07
C ASN A 335 -2.00 7.09 11.06
N GLU A 336 -1.88 7.78 9.94
CA GLU A 336 -0.94 7.41 8.87
C GLU A 336 0.52 7.44 9.37
N PHE A 337 0.87 8.48 10.15
CA PHE A 337 2.21 8.58 10.72
C PHE A 337 2.55 7.37 11.60
N PHE A 338 1.68 7.00 12.54
CA PHE A 338 1.94 5.88 13.45
C PHE A 338 1.91 4.53 12.74
N VAL A 339 0.96 4.31 11.83
CA VAL A 339 0.87 3.06 11.04
C VAL A 339 2.14 2.88 10.22
N PHE A 340 2.55 3.87 9.43
CA PHE A 340 3.72 3.71 8.56
C PHE A 340 5.06 3.79 9.31
N SER A 341 5.12 4.47 10.46
CA SER A 341 6.28 4.36 11.35
C SER A 341 6.45 2.92 11.85
N CYS A 342 5.37 2.29 12.28
CA CYS A 342 5.37 0.90 12.72
C CYS A 342 5.79 -0.03 11.58
N VAL A 343 5.27 0.17 10.37
CA VAL A 343 5.64 -0.61 9.17
C VAL A 343 7.12 -0.42 8.84
N THR A 344 7.64 0.80 8.90
CA THR A 344 9.07 1.08 8.65
C THR A 344 9.96 0.33 9.64
N ILE A 345 9.59 0.35 10.93
CA ILE A 345 10.34 -0.38 11.98
C ILE A 345 10.28 -1.90 11.73
N THR A 346 9.09 -2.44 11.43
CA THR A 346 8.92 -3.87 11.21
C THR A 346 9.54 -4.37 9.91
N ALA A 347 9.81 -3.49 8.95
CA ALA A 347 10.54 -3.83 7.74
C ALA A 347 12.06 -4.00 7.98
N LEU A 348 12.57 -3.58 9.14
CA LEU A 348 13.98 -3.76 9.53
C LEU A 348 14.22 -5.06 10.33
N LEU A 349 13.14 -5.74 10.71
CA LEU A 349 13.20 -7.03 11.42
C LEU A 349 13.29 -8.20 10.45
#